data_9097daa6e9c7d74c2c9af067b04fe9b7
#
_entry.id   9097daa6e9c7d74c2c9af067b04fe9b7
#
_cell.length_a   1.000
_cell.length_b   1.000
_cell.length_c   1.000
_cell.angle_alpha   90.00
_cell.angle_beta   90.00
_cell.angle_gamma   90.00
#
_symmetry.space_group_name_H-M   'P 1'
#
loop_
_entity.id
_entity.type
_entity.pdbx_description
1 polymer ?
#
loop_
_entity_poly.entity_id
_entity_poly.type
_entity_poly.pdbx_seq_one_letter_code
_entity_poly.pdbx_strand_id
1 'polypeptide(L)'
;RADVVTRDMVRLLREAGCRSVCMSIEAGAETVRRDVLNRRVSNEKIIESFDLFNEAGIAIYTNSMLAMPRATLADDIATLDLNIRCRPTLGHFTIMAPFPGTRIHDMCEKDGILPERCGGDGDIPTSTGELSKLTTYTDEEKNIQKNIVLLGPLVIRFPVLRGVFLRCLAKLPSNNILFKCIYTVTKNLLFKRIVPVRMSPLLMLRIAIAQVKAARTQVG
;
A
#
# COMPACT_ATOMS: atom_id res chain seq x y z
N ARG A 1 -3.56 -9.85 12.14
CA ARG A 1 -4.71 -10.02 11.23
C ARG A 1 -5.93 -9.36 11.86
N ALA A 2 -6.76 -8.71 11.05
CA ALA A 2 -7.95 -7.98 11.54
C ALA A 2 -9.02 -8.92 12.13
N ASP A 3 -9.14 -10.14 11.61
CA ASP A 3 -10.15 -11.14 12.02
C ASP A 3 -9.99 -11.64 13.47
N VAL A 4 -8.80 -11.50 14.07
CA VAL A 4 -8.53 -11.96 15.45
C VAL A 4 -8.47 -10.81 16.47
N VAL A 5 -8.66 -9.57 16.03
CA VAL A 5 -8.63 -8.41 16.92
C VAL A 5 -9.89 -8.38 17.79
N THR A 6 -9.67 -8.27 19.10
CA THR A 6 -10.72 -8.11 20.11
C THR A 6 -10.46 -6.88 20.98
N ARG A 7 -11.48 -6.33 21.61
CA ARG A 7 -11.35 -5.18 22.54
C ARG A 7 -10.40 -5.50 23.70
N ASP A 8 -10.47 -6.70 24.26
CA ASP A 8 -9.57 -7.14 25.35
C ASP A 8 -8.13 -7.22 24.91
N MET A 9 -7.87 -7.76 23.70
CA MET A 9 -6.52 -7.80 23.15
C MET A 9 -5.93 -6.38 23.01
N VAL A 10 -6.71 -5.44 22.48
CA VAL A 10 -6.26 -4.05 22.31
C VAL A 10 -6.02 -3.37 23.65
N ARG A 11 -6.89 -3.62 24.65
CA ARG A 11 -6.71 -3.14 26.03
C ARG A 11 -5.39 -3.65 26.63
N LEU A 12 -5.14 -4.96 26.56
CA LEU A 12 -3.91 -5.58 27.08
C LEU A 12 -2.65 -5.05 26.37
N LEU A 13 -2.71 -4.88 25.04
CA LEU A 13 -1.61 -4.27 24.30
C LEU A 13 -1.33 -2.84 24.76
N ARG A 14 -2.39 -2.05 25.01
CA ARG A 14 -2.24 -0.68 25.51
C ARG A 14 -1.64 -0.66 26.91
N GLU A 15 -2.10 -1.52 27.82
CA GLU A 15 -1.57 -1.66 29.19
C GLU A 15 -0.10 -2.10 29.18
N ALA A 16 0.28 -3.00 28.25
CA ALA A 16 1.67 -3.43 28.04
C ALA A 16 2.56 -2.36 27.40
N GLY A 17 2.05 -1.17 27.09
CA GLY A 17 2.82 -0.06 26.49
C GLY A 17 3.02 -0.19 24.99
N CYS A 18 2.24 -1.01 24.28
CA CYS A 18 2.28 -1.09 22.82
C CYS A 18 1.95 0.26 22.20
N ARG A 19 2.85 0.78 21.36
CA ARG A 19 2.71 2.09 20.71
C ARG A 19 2.23 2.00 19.28
N SER A 20 2.54 0.91 18.59
CA SER A 20 2.16 0.72 17.20
C SER A 20 1.99 -0.74 16.84
N VAL A 21 1.15 -1.00 15.85
CA VAL A 21 0.92 -2.33 15.27
C VAL A 21 1.01 -2.27 13.75
N CYS A 22 1.37 -3.40 13.15
CA CYS A 22 1.26 -3.60 11.71
C CYS A 22 0.05 -4.50 11.44
N MET A 23 -0.90 -4.00 10.63
CA MET A 23 -2.11 -4.75 10.29
C MET A 23 -2.51 -4.47 8.84
N SER A 24 -2.39 -5.48 7.98
CA SER A 24 -2.67 -5.32 6.54
C SER A 24 -4.17 -5.35 6.24
N ILE A 25 -4.60 -4.46 5.33
CA ILE A 25 -5.91 -4.49 4.67
C ILE A 25 -5.86 -5.44 3.47
N GLU A 26 -4.74 -5.50 2.79
CA GLU A 26 -4.44 -6.24 1.56
C GLU A 26 -5.18 -5.66 0.34
N ALA A 27 -6.50 -5.82 0.25
CA ALA A 27 -7.35 -5.27 -0.82
C ALA A 27 -8.68 -4.78 -0.24
N GLY A 28 -9.30 -3.77 -0.87
CA GLY A 28 -10.59 -3.21 -0.45
C GLY A 28 -11.78 -4.08 -0.87
N ALA A 29 -11.70 -4.75 -2.02
CA ALA A 29 -12.74 -5.65 -2.49
C ALA A 29 -12.67 -6.99 -1.73
N GLU A 30 -13.77 -7.40 -1.11
CA GLU A 30 -13.88 -8.68 -0.39
C GLU A 30 -13.71 -9.88 -1.30
N THR A 31 -14.18 -9.78 -2.54
CA THR A 31 -14.03 -10.80 -3.58
C THR A 31 -12.55 -11.05 -3.87
N VAL A 32 -11.74 -10.01 -4.03
CA VAL A 32 -10.29 -10.12 -4.24
C VAL A 32 -9.62 -10.77 -3.03
N ARG A 33 -9.97 -10.35 -1.82
CA ARG A 33 -9.43 -10.98 -0.59
C ARG A 33 -9.79 -12.45 -0.50
N ARG A 34 -11.06 -12.83 -0.79
CA ARG A 34 -11.54 -14.21 -0.71
C ARG A 34 -10.94 -15.09 -1.82
N ASP A 35 -11.06 -14.65 -3.07
CA ASP A 35 -10.83 -15.52 -4.23
C ASP A 35 -9.37 -15.53 -4.67
N VAL A 36 -8.65 -14.42 -4.50
CA VAL A 36 -7.24 -14.31 -4.86
C VAL A 36 -6.34 -14.58 -3.66
N LEU A 37 -6.61 -13.98 -2.51
CA LEU A 37 -5.74 -14.05 -1.33
C LEU A 37 -6.12 -15.17 -0.34
N ASN A 38 -7.26 -15.84 -0.55
CA ASN A 38 -7.83 -16.85 0.37
C ASN A 38 -8.01 -16.29 1.79
N ARG A 39 -8.49 -15.04 1.90
CA ARG A 39 -8.73 -14.36 3.17
C ARG A 39 -10.21 -13.99 3.29
N ARG A 40 -10.90 -14.63 4.24
CA ARG A 40 -12.33 -14.45 4.49
C ARG A 40 -12.55 -13.51 5.66
N VAL A 41 -12.30 -12.21 5.45
CA VAL A 41 -12.56 -11.16 6.44
C VAL A 41 -13.39 -10.06 5.77
N SER A 42 -14.48 -9.63 6.42
CA SER A 42 -15.35 -8.58 5.88
C SER A 42 -14.74 -7.18 6.08
N ASN A 43 -15.23 -6.21 5.30
CA ASN A 43 -14.82 -4.81 5.46
C ASN A 43 -15.22 -4.27 6.82
N GLU A 44 -16.40 -4.65 7.34
CA GLU A 44 -16.89 -4.25 8.66
C GLU A 44 -15.92 -4.71 9.76
N LYS A 45 -15.46 -5.99 9.69
CA LYS A 45 -14.52 -6.52 10.68
C LYS A 45 -13.16 -5.84 10.60
N ILE A 46 -12.70 -5.50 9.41
CA ILE A 46 -11.47 -4.70 9.23
C ILE A 46 -11.66 -3.32 9.88
N ILE A 47 -12.74 -2.61 9.56
CA ILE A 47 -13.02 -1.27 10.08
C ILE A 47 -13.12 -1.32 11.61
N GLU A 48 -13.89 -2.25 12.19
CA GLU A 48 -13.99 -2.45 13.64
C GLU A 48 -12.61 -2.59 14.28
N SER A 49 -11.77 -3.45 13.71
CA SER A 49 -10.43 -3.72 14.23
C SER A 49 -9.54 -2.47 14.22
N PHE A 50 -9.62 -1.66 13.17
CA PHE A 50 -8.88 -0.40 13.06
C PHE A 50 -9.43 0.64 14.03
N ASP A 51 -10.76 0.74 14.19
CA ASP A 51 -11.39 1.67 15.12
C ASP A 51 -10.98 1.36 16.57
N LEU A 52 -10.91 0.07 16.99
CA LEU A 52 -10.41 -0.33 18.31
C LEU A 52 -8.98 0.17 18.59
N PHE A 53 -8.05 0.03 17.65
CA PHE A 53 -6.68 0.52 17.82
C PHE A 53 -6.62 2.05 17.81
N ASN A 54 -7.41 2.72 16.94
CA ASN A 54 -7.48 4.17 16.90
C ASN A 54 -8.03 4.75 18.20
N GLU A 55 -9.10 4.16 18.78
CA GLU A 55 -9.66 4.53 20.09
C GLU A 55 -8.64 4.38 21.21
N ALA A 56 -7.84 3.31 21.18
CA ALA A 56 -6.78 3.06 22.15
C ALA A 56 -5.55 3.96 21.96
N GLY A 57 -5.49 4.78 20.91
CA GLY A 57 -4.35 5.63 20.60
C GLY A 57 -3.09 4.85 20.21
N ILE A 58 -3.24 3.62 19.69
CA ILE A 58 -2.16 2.79 19.18
C ILE A 58 -2.01 3.09 17.69
N ALA A 59 -0.81 3.50 17.27
CA ALA A 59 -0.54 3.82 15.87
C ALA A 59 -0.63 2.57 14.98
N ILE A 60 -1.19 2.72 13.77
CA ILE A 60 -1.36 1.60 12.84
C ILE A 60 -0.56 1.86 11.57
N TYR A 61 0.35 0.95 11.25
CA TYR A 61 0.92 0.79 9.92
C TYR A 61 0.10 -0.24 9.16
N THR A 62 -0.38 0.11 7.97
CA THR A 62 -1.07 -0.87 7.11
C THR A 62 -0.40 -1.00 5.76
N ASN A 63 -0.45 -2.19 5.20
CA ASN A 63 -0.02 -2.48 3.84
C ASN A 63 -1.21 -2.96 3.01
N SER A 64 -1.28 -2.49 1.78
CA SER A 64 -2.30 -2.88 0.81
C SER A 64 -1.65 -3.11 -0.55
N MET A 65 -2.17 -4.08 -1.29
CA MET A 65 -1.71 -4.43 -2.63
C MET A 65 -2.69 -3.93 -3.68
N LEU A 66 -2.16 -3.39 -4.75
CA LEU A 66 -2.89 -2.94 -5.94
C LEU A 66 -2.51 -3.83 -7.13
N ALA A 67 -3.28 -3.72 -8.19
CA ALA A 67 -3.06 -4.47 -9.43
C ALA A 67 -3.07 -6.00 -9.22
N MET A 68 -4.01 -6.49 -8.42
CA MET A 68 -4.18 -7.91 -8.18
C MET A 68 -4.74 -8.62 -9.43
N PRO A 69 -4.39 -9.91 -9.68
CA PRO A 69 -5.05 -10.68 -10.74
C PRO A 69 -6.55 -10.76 -10.46
N ARG A 70 -7.35 -10.80 -11.52
CA ARG A 70 -8.82 -10.84 -11.46
C ARG A 70 -9.47 -9.67 -10.72
N ALA A 71 -8.72 -8.59 -10.48
CA ALA A 71 -9.20 -7.33 -9.96
C ALA A 71 -9.26 -6.27 -11.06
N THR A 72 -9.99 -5.20 -10.80
CA THR A 72 -10.15 -4.04 -11.66
C THR A 72 -9.56 -2.79 -11.01
N LEU A 73 -9.41 -1.71 -11.78
CA LEU A 73 -9.05 -0.40 -11.21
C LEU A 73 -10.06 0.07 -10.15
N ALA A 74 -11.34 -0.29 -10.29
CA ALA A 74 -12.37 0.03 -9.28
C ALA A 74 -12.08 -0.66 -7.94
N ASP A 75 -11.56 -1.89 -7.95
CA ASP A 75 -11.15 -2.61 -6.74
C ASP A 75 -9.93 -1.97 -6.08
N ASP A 76 -9.01 -1.41 -6.87
CA ASP A 76 -7.86 -0.65 -6.36
C ASP A 76 -8.30 0.67 -5.72
N ILE A 77 -9.28 1.36 -6.33
CA ILE A 77 -9.90 2.56 -5.73
C ILE A 77 -10.65 2.19 -4.44
N ALA A 78 -11.39 1.07 -4.41
CA ALA A 78 -12.02 0.58 -3.20
C ALA A 78 -10.99 0.27 -2.09
N THR A 79 -9.79 -0.15 -2.47
CA THR A 79 -8.67 -0.36 -1.52
C THR A 79 -8.21 0.98 -0.91
N LEU A 80 -8.11 2.03 -1.71
CA LEU A 80 -7.83 3.38 -1.19
C LEU A 80 -8.96 3.85 -0.26
N ASP A 81 -10.22 3.65 -0.64
CA ASP A 81 -11.39 4.09 0.13
C ASP A 81 -11.48 3.36 1.48
N LEU A 82 -11.23 2.05 1.50
CA LEU A 82 -11.20 1.30 2.75
C LEU A 82 -10.06 1.80 3.67
N ASN A 83 -8.89 2.11 3.12
CA ASN A 83 -7.80 2.72 3.89
C ASN A 83 -8.21 4.09 4.46
N ILE A 84 -8.90 4.93 3.70
CA ILE A 84 -9.43 6.22 4.17
C ILE A 84 -10.40 5.99 5.33
N ARG A 85 -11.30 5.01 5.24
CA ARG A 85 -12.28 4.69 6.30
C ARG A 85 -11.61 4.13 7.55
N CYS A 86 -10.58 3.30 7.41
CA CYS A 86 -9.83 2.70 8.51
C CYS A 86 -8.90 3.68 9.23
N ARG A 87 -8.53 4.80 8.61
CA ARG A 87 -7.70 5.87 9.20
C ARG A 87 -6.39 5.36 9.82
N PRO A 88 -5.57 4.54 9.13
CA PRO A 88 -4.27 4.15 9.64
C PRO A 88 -3.38 5.37 9.86
N THR A 89 -2.42 5.26 10.78
CA THR A 89 -1.38 6.29 10.96
C THR A 89 -0.53 6.44 9.70
N LEU A 90 -0.19 5.31 9.06
CA LEU A 90 0.46 5.26 7.75
C LEU A 90 -0.15 4.12 6.93
N GLY A 91 -0.86 4.46 5.86
CA GLY A 91 -1.26 3.52 4.82
C GLY A 91 -0.16 3.43 3.76
N HIS A 92 0.30 2.21 3.48
CA HIS A 92 1.29 1.93 2.45
C HIS A 92 0.65 1.07 1.36
N PHE A 93 0.93 1.41 0.10
CA PHE A 93 0.47 0.66 -1.05
C PHE A 93 1.65 0.09 -1.81
N THR A 94 1.48 -1.12 -2.34
CA THR A 94 2.45 -1.79 -3.21
C THR A 94 1.75 -2.30 -4.46
N ILE A 95 2.43 -2.29 -5.59
CA ILE A 95 1.96 -3.00 -6.79
C ILE A 95 2.27 -4.47 -6.61
N MET A 96 1.28 -5.32 -6.85
CA MET A 96 1.46 -6.77 -6.75
C MET A 96 2.45 -7.26 -7.81
N ALA A 97 3.40 -8.08 -7.38
CA ALA A 97 4.36 -8.76 -8.23
C ALA A 97 4.12 -10.27 -8.18
N PRO A 98 3.89 -10.93 -9.31
CA PRO A 98 3.68 -12.38 -9.38
C PRO A 98 5.00 -13.12 -9.30
N PHE A 99 5.49 -13.38 -8.09
CA PHE A 99 6.76 -14.11 -7.90
C PHE A 99 6.63 -15.58 -8.30
N PRO A 100 7.57 -16.12 -9.10
CA PRO A 100 7.60 -17.55 -9.46
C PRO A 100 7.53 -18.47 -8.23
N GLY A 101 6.79 -19.58 -8.36
CA GLY A 101 6.59 -20.53 -7.27
C GLY A 101 5.53 -20.12 -6.25
N THR A 102 4.78 -19.03 -6.49
CA THR A 102 3.64 -18.64 -5.67
C THR A 102 2.31 -18.95 -6.34
N ARG A 103 1.27 -19.25 -5.54
CA ARG A 103 -0.09 -19.47 -6.06
C ARG A 103 -0.61 -18.30 -6.92
N ILE A 104 -0.19 -17.09 -6.63
CA ILE A 104 -0.58 -15.92 -7.44
C ILE A 104 0.08 -15.97 -8.81
N HIS A 105 1.34 -16.37 -8.90
CA HIS A 105 2.03 -16.57 -10.16
C HIS A 105 1.34 -17.64 -11.00
N ASP A 106 1.07 -18.83 -10.42
CA ASP A 106 0.39 -19.93 -11.11
C ASP A 106 -1.01 -19.51 -11.60
N MET A 107 -1.71 -18.69 -10.82
CA MET A 107 -3.00 -18.10 -11.23
C MET A 107 -2.83 -17.18 -12.44
N CYS A 108 -1.82 -16.29 -12.42
CA CYS A 108 -1.55 -15.37 -13.52
C CYS A 108 -1.12 -16.11 -14.80
N GLU A 109 -0.31 -17.15 -14.66
CA GLU A 109 0.10 -18.02 -15.77
C GLU A 109 -1.10 -18.73 -16.39
N LYS A 110 -1.93 -19.37 -15.56
CA LYS A 110 -3.16 -20.06 -15.99
C LYS A 110 -4.14 -19.12 -16.70
N ASP A 111 -4.25 -17.89 -16.22
CA ASP A 111 -5.16 -16.88 -16.79
C ASP A 111 -4.53 -16.18 -18.04
N GLY A 112 -3.27 -16.50 -18.39
CA GLY A 112 -2.58 -15.95 -19.55
C GLY A 112 -2.30 -14.45 -19.46
N ILE A 113 -2.12 -13.92 -18.24
CA ILE A 113 -1.97 -12.49 -17.97
C ILE A 113 -0.56 -12.04 -17.61
N LEU A 114 0.39 -12.96 -17.68
CA LEU A 114 1.83 -12.64 -17.57
C LEU A 114 2.38 -12.18 -18.93
N PRO A 115 3.32 -11.23 -18.96
CA PRO A 115 4.02 -10.89 -20.20
C PRO A 115 4.92 -12.04 -20.64
N GLU A 116 5.14 -12.18 -21.95
CA GLU A 116 5.91 -13.30 -22.58
C GLU A 116 7.34 -13.49 -22.02
N ARG A 117 7.89 -12.54 -21.29
CA ARG A 117 9.27 -12.56 -20.74
C ARG A 117 9.35 -12.65 -19.20
N CYS A 118 8.27 -12.95 -18.51
CA CYS A 118 8.31 -13.17 -17.04
C CYS A 118 8.78 -14.60 -16.73
N GLY A 119 10.09 -14.84 -16.68
CA GLY A 119 10.63 -16.16 -16.36
C GLY A 119 12.16 -16.24 -16.25
N GLY A 120 12.87 -15.13 -16.36
CA GLY A 120 14.32 -15.11 -16.18
C GLY A 120 14.73 -14.76 -14.74
N ASP A 121 15.81 -15.37 -14.26
CA ASP A 121 16.39 -15.18 -12.91
C ASP A 121 16.78 -13.73 -12.54
N GLY A 122 16.58 -12.77 -13.45
CA GLY A 122 16.96 -11.36 -13.26
C GLY A 122 15.81 -10.37 -13.07
N ASP A 123 14.55 -10.77 -13.28
CA ASP A 123 13.38 -9.87 -13.30
C ASP A 123 12.49 -10.03 -12.07
N ILE A 124 13.07 -10.04 -10.87
CA ILE A 124 12.25 -9.96 -9.64
C ILE A 124 11.76 -8.52 -9.51
N PRO A 125 10.45 -8.23 -9.73
CA PRO A 125 9.95 -6.88 -9.65
C PRO A 125 10.10 -6.35 -8.23
N THR A 126 10.79 -5.23 -8.05
CA THR A 126 10.79 -4.55 -6.77
C THR A 126 9.44 -3.88 -6.55
N SER A 127 8.75 -4.25 -5.49
CA SER A 127 7.33 -3.95 -5.22
C SER A 127 6.93 -2.47 -5.13
N THR A 128 7.85 -1.54 -5.09
CA THR A 128 7.55 -0.10 -4.87
C THR A 128 8.00 0.82 -5.99
N GLY A 129 8.79 0.34 -6.92
CA GLY A 129 9.38 1.15 -8.01
C GLY A 129 8.67 1.04 -9.35
N GLU A 130 7.96 -0.05 -9.59
CA GLU A 130 7.52 -0.44 -10.92
C GLU A 130 6.01 -0.32 -11.15
N LEU A 131 5.60 -0.32 -12.42
CA LEU A 131 4.23 -0.48 -12.85
C LEU A 131 3.85 -1.96 -12.81
N SER A 132 2.53 -2.25 -12.81
CA SER A 132 2.05 -3.63 -12.88
C SER A 132 2.58 -4.32 -14.15
N LYS A 133 3.08 -5.54 -13.99
CA LYS A 133 3.51 -6.40 -15.10
C LYS A 133 2.34 -7.13 -15.76
N LEU A 134 1.17 -7.17 -15.11
CA LEU A 134 0.01 -7.87 -15.66
C LEU A 134 -0.50 -7.19 -16.93
N THR A 135 -0.85 -8.01 -17.94
CA THR A 135 -1.35 -7.54 -19.24
C THR A 135 -2.83 -7.13 -19.20
N THR A 136 -3.53 -7.46 -18.12
CA THR A 136 -4.96 -7.12 -17.93
C THR A 136 -5.22 -5.65 -17.68
N TYR A 137 -4.19 -4.88 -17.28
CA TYR A 137 -4.33 -3.45 -17.00
C TYR A 137 -3.77 -2.63 -18.17
N THR A 138 -4.52 -1.61 -18.56
CA THR A 138 -4.05 -0.61 -19.53
C THR A 138 -2.94 0.27 -18.93
N ASP A 139 -2.19 0.96 -19.78
CA ASP A 139 -1.12 1.86 -19.31
C ASP A 139 -1.69 3.02 -18.46
N GLU A 140 -2.91 3.50 -18.78
CA GLU A 140 -3.59 4.51 -17.97
C GLU A 140 -3.92 3.97 -16.57
N GLU A 141 -4.46 2.75 -16.46
CA GLU A 141 -4.77 2.12 -15.18
C GLU A 141 -3.50 1.88 -14.35
N LYS A 142 -2.43 1.37 -14.97
CA LYS A 142 -1.12 1.20 -14.32
C LYS A 142 -0.55 2.52 -13.79
N ASN A 143 -0.73 3.61 -14.55
CA ASN A 143 -0.33 4.94 -14.14
C ASN A 143 -1.15 5.42 -12.92
N ILE A 144 -2.46 5.21 -12.92
CA ILE A 144 -3.34 5.55 -11.79
C ILE A 144 -2.97 4.74 -10.54
N GLN A 145 -2.77 3.43 -10.68
CA GLN A 145 -2.32 2.54 -9.60
C GLN A 145 -1.02 3.05 -8.97
N LYS A 146 -0.05 3.44 -9.81
CA LYS A 146 1.22 4.01 -9.34
C LYS A 146 1.03 5.32 -8.60
N ASN A 147 0.11 6.18 -9.05
CA ASN A 147 -0.20 7.42 -8.37
C ASN A 147 -0.93 7.19 -7.04
N ILE A 148 -1.73 6.11 -6.90
CA ILE A 148 -2.27 5.67 -5.61
C ILE A 148 -1.11 5.28 -4.67
N VAL A 149 -0.10 4.54 -5.15
CA VAL A 149 1.10 4.23 -4.34
C VAL A 149 1.77 5.50 -3.82
N LEU A 150 1.95 6.50 -4.69
CA LEU A 150 2.70 7.72 -4.37
C LEU A 150 1.91 8.71 -3.50
N LEU A 151 0.64 8.93 -3.80
CA LEU A 151 -0.17 9.96 -3.16
C LEU A 151 -1.20 9.40 -2.17
N GLY A 152 -1.50 8.10 -2.23
CA GLY A 152 -2.45 7.45 -1.33
C GLY A 152 -2.20 7.72 0.16
N PRO A 153 -0.96 7.62 0.68
CA PRO A 153 -0.67 7.97 2.08
C PRO A 153 -1.07 9.41 2.45
N LEU A 154 -0.91 10.37 1.53
CA LEU A 154 -1.34 11.75 1.73
C LEU A 154 -2.87 11.85 1.70
N VAL A 155 -3.54 11.18 0.75
CA VAL A 155 -5.00 11.17 0.61
C VAL A 155 -5.66 10.53 1.84
N ILE A 156 -5.10 9.44 2.37
CA ILE A 156 -5.58 8.83 3.62
C ILE A 156 -5.50 9.83 4.78
N ARG A 157 -4.41 10.59 4.87
CA ARG A 157 -4.21 11.59 5.92
C ARG A 157 -5.14 12.79 5.77
N PHE A 158 -5.49 13.16 4.53
CA PHE A 158 -6.35 14.29 4.18
C PHE A 158 -7.46 13.82 3.23
N PRO A 159 -8.53 13.16 3.74
CA PRO A 159 -9.59 12.55 2.92
C PRO A 159 -10.30 13.52 1.97
N VAL A 160 -10.34 14.81 2.32
CA VAL A 160 -10.89 15.88 1.47
C VAL A 160 -10.22 15.94 0.09
N LEU A 161 -8.97 15.50 -0.02
CA LEU A 161 -8.23 15.47 -1.28
C LEU A 161 -8.68 14.34 -2.22
N ARG A 162 -9.44 13.33 -1.75
CA ARG A 162 -9.83 12.16 -2.54
C ARG A 162 -10.48 12.53 -3.87
N GLY A 163 -11.42 13.48 -3.83
CA GLY A 163 -12.14 13.90 -5.05
C GLY A 163 -11.23 14.53 -6.09
N VAL A 164 -10.37 15.44 -5.67
CA VAL A 164 -9.38 16.11 -6.54
C VAL A 164 -8.32 15.10 -7.02
N PHE A 165 -7.87 14.22 -6.12
CA PHE A 165 -6.92 13.17 -6.45
C PHE A 165 -7.43 12.30 -7.59
N LEU A 166 -8.61 11.68 -7.46
CA LEU A 166 -9.14 10.75 -8.46
C LEU A 166 -9.50 11.43 -9.79
N ARG A 167 -10.02 12.69 -9.75
CA ARG A 167 -10.42 13.40 -10.96
C ARG A 167 -9.23 13.95 -11.76
N CYS A 168 -8.18 14.39 -11.09
CA CYS A 168 -7.08 15.14 -11.71
C CYS A 168 -5.71 14.49 -11.46
N LEU A 169 -5.26 14.40 -10.20
CA LEU A 169 -3.88 14.06 -9.89
C LEU A 169 -3.52 12.61 -10.24
N ALA A 170 -4.45 11.67 -10.08
CA ALA A 170 -4.23 10.27 -10.38
C ALA A 170 -3.93 10.00 -11.87
N LYS A 171 -4.39 10.88 -12.75
CA LYS A 171 -4.20 10.79 -14.21
C LYS A 171 -2.91 11.43 -14.71
N LEU A 172 -2.23 12.22 -13.89
CA LEU A 172 -0.96 12.83 -14.25
C LEU A 172 0.14 11.75 -14.36
N PRO A 173 1.20 11.98 -15.16
CA PRO A 173 2.29 11.01 -15.29
C PRO A 173 2.90 10.62 -13.96
N SER A 174 2.99 9.31 -13.68
CA SER A 174 3.47 8.75 -12.40
C SER A 174 4.99 8.83 -12.20
N ASN A 175 5.74 9.15 -13.26
CA ASN A 175 7.19 9.42 -13.16
C ASN A 175 7.50 10.82 -12.60
N ASN A 176 6.48 11.61 -12.25
CA ASN A 176 6.60 12.96 -11.74
C ASN A 176 7.44 13.01 -10.44
N ILE A 177 8.55 13.76 -10.49
CA ILE A 177 9.47 13.93 -9.36
C ILE A 177 8.78 14.56 -8.15
N LEU A 178 7.82 15.46 -8.35
CA LEU A 178 7.06 16.09 -7.27
C LEU A 178 6.27 15.05 -6.46
N PHE A 179 5.64 14.07 -7.13
CA PHE A 179 4.89 13.01 -6.44
C PHE A 179 5.81 12.12 -5.62
N LYS A 180 7.00 11.81 -6.14
CA LYS A 180 8.03 11.06 -5.40
C LYS A 180 8.53 11.84 -4.16
N CYS A 181 8.72 13.15 -4.30
CA CYS A 181 9.09 14.02 -3.17
C CYS A 181 7.96 14.06 -2.12
N ILE A 182 6.70 14.26 -2.52
CA ILE A 182 5.53 14.26 -1.64
C ILE A 182 5.44 12.92 -0.90
N TYR A 183 5.56 11.80 -1.62
CA TYR A 183 5.58 10.46 -1.03
C TYR A 183 6.65 10.32 0.04
N THR A 184 7.88 10.69 -0.29
CA THR A 184 9.03 10.56 0.63
C THR A 184 8.84 11.38 1.89
N VAL A 185 8.39 12.63 1.75
CA VAL A 185 8.13 13.53 2.90
C VAL A 185 6.98 12.97 3.74
N THR A 186 5.85 12.64 3.12
CA THR A 186 4.66 12.13 3.82
C THR A 186 4.99 10.84 4.56
N LYS A 187 5.61 9.87 3.88
CA LYS A 187 6.01 8.59 4.47
C LYS A 187 6.92 8.81 5.69
N ASN A 188 7.98 9.61 5.55
CA ASN A 188 8.92 9.84 6.64
C ASN A 188 8.29 10.57 7.84
N LEU A 189 7.40 11.53 7.61
CA LEU A 189 6.69 12.23 8.68
C LEU A 189 5.73 11.30 9.44
N LEU A 190 5.00 10.45 8.73
CA LEU A 190 4.05 9.52 9.33
C LEU A 190 4.76 8.33 9.99
N PHE A 191 5.84 7.84 9.39
CA PHE A 191 6.62 6.73 9.93
C PHE A 191 7.23 7.02 11.31
N LYS A 192 7.61 8.28 11.58
CA LYS A 192 8.07 8.70 12.92
C LYS A 192 7.04 8.50 14.03
N ARG A 193 5.74 8.49 13.69
CA ARG A 193 4.67 8.23 14.65
C ARG A 193 4.53 6.74 14.98
N ILE A 194 4.97 5.88 14.05
CA ILE A 194 4.92 4.42 14.20
C ILE A 194 6.14 3.91 14.94
N VAL A 195 7.32 4.37 14.50
CA VAL A 195 8.60 4.00 15.13
C VAL A 195 9.25 5.28 15.66
N PRO A 196 9.12 5.57 16.96
CA PRO A 196 9.67 6.78 17.56
C PRO A 196 11.20 6.67 17.74
N VAL A 197 11.92 6.53 16.63
CA VAL A 197 13.38 6.57 16.63
C VAL A 197 13.83 8.03 16.67
N ARG A 198 14.63 8.39 17.68
CA ARG A 198 15.29 9.68 17.73
C ARG A 198 16.44 9.70 16.72
N MET A 199 16.14 10.05 15.48
CA MET A 199 17.18 10.29 14.46
C MET A 199 17.62 11.75 14.49
N SER A 200 18.94 11.98 14.45
CA SER A 200 19.44 13.35 14.31
C SER A 200 19.01 13.95 12.96
N PRO A 201 18.77 15.27 12.86
CA PRO A 201 18.45 15.91 11.59
C PRO A 201 19.44 15.61 10.47
N LEU A 202 20.72 15.48 10.81
CA LEU A 202 21.79 15.15 9.87
C LEU A 202 21.64 13.72 9.31
N LEU A 203 21.29 12.74 10.15
CA LEU A 203 21.05 11.36 9.72
C LEU A 203 19.81 11.30 8.80
N MET A 204 18.77 12.05 9.13
CA MET A 204 17.57 12.14 8.28
C MET A 204 17.88 12.72 6.90
N LEU A 205 18.69 13.78 6.85
CA LEU A 205 19.13 14.37 5.59
C LEU A 205 19.97 13.39 4.77
N ARG A 206 20.90 12.66 5.40
CA ARG A 206 21.70 11.62 4.73
C ARG A 206 20.83 10.49 4.16
N ILE A 207 19.82 10.01 4.91
CA ILE A 207 18.88 8.99 4.44
C ILE A 207 18.08 9.52 3.25
N ALA A 208 17.56 10.75 3.33
CA ALA A 208 16.80 11.35 2.23
C ALA A 208 17.65 11.48 0.96
N ILE A 209 18.90 11.95 1.08
CA ILE A 209 19.84 12.03 -0.05
C ILE A 209 20.15 10.65 -0.63
N ALA A 210 20.37 9.65 0.21
CA ALA A 210 20.63 8.28 -0.24
C ALA A 210 19.41 7.70 -1.00
N GLN A 211 18.19 7.94 -0.51
CA GLN A 211 16.97 7.51 -1.20
C GLN A 211 16.78 8.20 -2.56
N VAL A 212 17.08 9.49 -2.65
CA VAL A 212 17.04 10.23 -3.93
C VAL A 212 18.09 9.71 -4.91
N LYS A 213 19.32 9.41 -4.42
CA LYS A 213 20.38 8.82 -5.26
C LYS A 213 19.99 7.42 -5.75
N ALA A 214 19.48 6.55 -4.88
CA ALA A 214 19.03 5.21 -5.24
C ALA A 214 17.88 5.25 -6.27
N ALA A 215 16.95 6.19 -6.14
CA ALA A 215 15.88 6.39 -7.12
C ALA A 215 16.38 6.85 -8.51
N ARG A 216 17.57 7.51 -8.59
CA ARG A 216 18.17 7.91 -9.87
C ARG A 216 18.92 6.77 -10.55
N THR A 217 19.53 5.87 -9.79
CA THR A 217 20.26 4.71 -10.36
C THR A 217 19.33 3.58 -10.87
N GLN A 218 18.05 3.59 -10.50
CA GLN A 218 17.04 2.64 -11.02
C GLN A 218 16.35 3.12 -12.32
N VAL A 219 16.73 4.26 -12.86
CA VAL A 219 16.14 4.88 -14.08
C VAL A 219 17.14 4.87 -15.26
N GLY A 220 18.34 4.38 -15.07
CA GLY A 220 19.35 4.12 -16.10
C GLY A 220 19.56 2.65 -16.32
#